data_4ace78ff6e2579111b8acd70096d38f5
#
_entry.id   4ace78ff6e2579111b8acd70096d38f5
#
_cell.length_a   1.000
_cell.length_b   1.000
_cell.length_c   1.000
_cell.angle_alpha   90.00
_cell.angle_beta   90.00
_cell.angle_gamma   90.00
#
_symmetry.space_group_name_H-M   'P 1'
#
loop_
_entity.id
_entity.type
_entity.pdbx_description
1 polymer ?
#
loop_
_entity_poly.entity_id
_entity_poly.type
_entity_poly.pdbx_seq_one_letter_code
_entity_poly.pdbx_strand_id
1 'polypeptide(L)'
;MCEIEEKSVEIKVTEKFATDENGEDQYRYVLIKEWGQADKPVVVIMYNPSDADYLMYDKTVMNVENYFKKKKFNKIIILNLFAIKGKNSSIVSKANQKYENKNKEYIGNYIKESDDTQR
;
A
#
# COMPACT_ATOMS: atom_id res chain seq x y z
N MET A 1 -11.74 17.92 -38.70
CA MET A 1 -12.68 17.08 -37.97
C MET A 1 -11.92 16.25 -36.94
N CYS A 2 -12.34 16.28 -35.69
CA CYS A 2 -11.68 15.50 -34.64
C CYS A 2 -12.30 14.13 -34.52
N GLU A 3 -11.49 13.08 -34.56
CA GLU A 3 -11.95 11.76 -34.16
C GLU A 3 -11.80 11.62 -32.66
N ILE A 4 -12.81 11.06 -32.01
CA ILE A 4 -12.79 10.82 -30.58
C ILE A 4 -12.37 9.39 -30.35
N GLU A 5 -11.30 9.22 -29.58
CA GLU A 5 -10.85 7.92 -29.13
C GLU A 5 -11.22 7.74 -27.66
N GLU A 6 -11.50 6.52 -27.26
CA GLU A 6 -11.88 6.21 -25.89
C GLU A 6 -10.96 5.14 -25.34
N LYS A 7 -10.52 5.35 -24.12
CA LYS A 7 -9.68 4.38 -23.41
C LYS A 7 -10.18 4.22 -21.98
N SER A 8 -10.37 2.99 -21.56
CA SER A 8 -10.80 2.68 -20.20
C SER A 8 -9.74 1.82 -19.52
N VAL A 9 -9.48 2.11 -18.26
CA VAL A 9 -8.54 1.35 -17.44
C VAL A 9 -9.20 1.02 -16.13
N GLU A 10 -9.20 -0.25 -15.76
CA GLU A 10 -9.68 -0.68 -14.45
C GLU A 10 -8.57 -0.48 -13.42
N ILE A 11 -8.94 0.06 -12.26
CA ILE A 11 -8.05 0.23 -11.12
C ILE A 11 -8.61 -0.61 -9.99
N LYS A 12 -7.79 -1.53 -9.48
CA LYS A 12 -8.16 -2.36 -8.34
C LYS A 12 -7.35 -1.92 -7.13
N VAL A 13 -8.03 -1.67 -6.02
CA VAL A 13 -7.39 -1.32 -4.75
C VAL A 13 -7.71 -2.39 -3.73
N THR A 14 -6.67 -2.91 -3.09
CA THR A 14 -6.82 -3.92 -2.05
C THR A 14 -6.16 -3.41 -0.77
N GLU A 15 -6.88 -3.44 0.33
CA GLU A 15 -6.36 -3.09 1.65
C GLU A 15 -6.52 -4.28 2.58
N LYS A 16 -5.40 -4.72 3.18
CA LYS A 16 -5.44 -5.75 4.23
C LYS A 16 -5.15 -5.04 5.54
N PHE A 17 -6.10 -5.09 6.45
CA PHE A 17 -6.03 -4.31 7.68
C PHE A 17 -6.72 -5.02 8.84
N ALA A 18 -6.45 -4.54 10.05
CA ALA A 18 -7.15 -4.96 11.26
C ALA A 18 -7.53 -3.72 12.07
N THR A 19 -8.59 -3.83 12.84
CA THR A 19 -8.99 -2.82 13.82
C THR A 19 -8.75 -3.42 15.21
N ASP A 20 -8.24 -2.61 16.15
CA ASP A 20 -7.97 -3.11 17.48
C ASP A 20 -9.27 -3.50 18.22
N GLU A 21 -9.12 -4.15 19.37
CA GLU A 21 -10.25 -4.68 20.13
C GLU A 21 -11.21 -3.59 20.61
N ASN A 22 -10.70 -2.37 20.81
CA ASN A 22 -11.49 -1.23 21.26
C ASN A 22 -12.12 -0.46 20.11
N GLY A 23 -11.77 -0.76 18.87
CA GLY A 23 -12.25 -0.06 17.70
C GLY A 23 -11.63 1.33 17.53
N GLU A 24 -10.55 1.63 18.25
CA GLU A 24 -9.92 2.96 18.23
C GLU A 24 -8.87 3.12 17.17
N ASP A 25 -7.98 2.12 17.03
CA ASP A 25 -6.86 2.20 16.12
C ASP A 25 -6.97 1.15 15.01
N GLN A 26 -6.56 1.53 13.82
CA GLN A 26 -6.47 0.62 12.68
C GLN A 26 -5.02 0.37 12.34
N TYR A 27 -4.77 -0.84 11.85
CA TYR A 27 -3.46 -1.29 11.41
C TYR A 27 -3.56 -1.72 9.96
N ARG A 28 -2.87 -1.04 9.07
CA ARG A 28 -2.85 -1.41 7.66
C ARG A 28 -1.60 -2.22 7.38
N TYR A 29 -1.79 -3.46 6.97
CA TYR A 29 -0.68 -4.36 6.66
C TYR A 29 -0.20 -4.21 5.23
N VAL A 30 -1.14 -4.15 4.30
CA VAL A 30 -0.81 -4.10 2.87
C VAL A 30 -1.80 -3.19 2.17
N LEU A 31 -1.29 -2.32 1.32
CA LEU A 31 -2.12 -1.56 0.38
C LEU A 31 -1.60 -1.87 -1.03
N ILE A 32 -2.46 -2.43 -1.85
CA ILE A 32 -2.11 -2.79 -3.22
C ILE A 32 -2.97 -1.97 -4.16
N LYS A 33 -2.32 -1.30 -5.12
CA LYS A 33 -3.00 -0.62 -6.21
C LYS A 33 -2.48 -1.18 -7.52
N GLU A 34 -3.40 -1.62 -8.35
CA GLU A 34 -3.05 -2.22 -9.63
C GLU A 34 -3.98 -1.75 -10.73
N TRP A 35 -3.45 -1.65 -11.92
CA TRP A 35 -4.19 -1.23 -13.10
C TRP A 35 -3.69 -1.96 -14.33
N GLY A 36 -4.59 -2.15 -15.30
CA GLY A 36 -4.27 -2.95 -16.46
C GLY A 36 -4.04 -4.41 -16.10
N GLN A 37 -3.06 -5.02 -16.70
CA GLN A 37 -2.76 -6.44 -16.47
C GLN A 37 -1.95 -6.73 -15.20
N ALA A 38 -1.45 -5.69 -14.56
CA ALA A 38 -0.74 -5.78 -13.27
C ALA A 38 0.41 -6.79 -13.26
N ASP A 39 1.13 -6.91 -14.39
CA ASP A 39 2.21 -7.88 -14.57
C ASP A 39 3.60 -7.34 -14.18
N LYS A 40 3.69 -6.07 -13.81
CA LYS A 40 4.96 -5.43 -13.41
C LYS A 40 4.82 -4.83 -12.01
N PRO A 41 4.96 -5.68 -10.98
CA PRO A 41 4.80 -5.22 -9.59
C PRO A 41 6.06 -4.56 -9.04
N VAL A 42 5.86 -3.65 -8.10
CA VAL A 42 6.91 -3.09 -7.28
C VAL A 42 6.46 -3.08 -5.83
N VAL A 43 7.37 -3.40 -4.92
CA VAL A 43 7.12 -3.37 -3.47
C VAL A 43 7.80 -2.13 -2.90
N VAL A 44 7.03 -1.33 -2.17
CA VAL A 44 7.52 -0.11 -1.53
C VAL A 44 7.29 -0.22 -0.04
N ILE A 45 8.30 0.08 0.77
CA ILE A 45 8.19 0.07 2.22
C ILE A 45 8.23 1.50 2.72
N MET A 46 7.19 1.91 3.43
CA MET A 46 7.08 3.23 4.05
C MET A 46 7.18 3.09 5.57
N TYR A 47 7.09 4.20 6.31
CA TYR A 47 7.26 4.16 7.76
C TYR A 47 5.99 3.69 8.47
N ASN A 48 4.89 4.41 8.30
CA ASN A 48 3.57 4.01 8.81
C ASN A 48 2.48 4.59 7.91
N PRO A 49 1.29 3.94 7.85
CA PRO A 49 0.22 4.44 7.01
C PRO A 49 -0.43 5.70 7.60
N SER A 50 -0.89 6.60 6.74
CA SER A 50 -1.61 7.78 7.16
C SER A 50 -3.06 7.44 7.57
N ASP A 51 -3.77 8.42 8.16
CA ASP A 51 -5.19 8.27 8.49
C ASP A 51 -6.09 8.14 7.28
N ALA A 52 -5.64 8.53 6.09
CA ALA A 52 -6.44 8.43 4.90
C ALA A 52 -6.79 6.97 4.61
N ASP A 53 -8.04 6.70 4.26
CA ASP A 53 -8.43 5.36 3.87
C ASP A 53 -8.00 5.09 2.41
N TYR A 54 -8.28 3.89 1.92
CA TYR A 54 -7.80 3.45 0.61
C TYR A 54 -8.41 4.24 -0.57
N LEU A 55 -9.49 4.98 -0.34
CA LEU A 55 -10.13 5.82 -1.36
C LEU A 55 -9.76 7.30 -1.24
N MET A 56 -9.17 7.72 -0.11
CA MET A 56 -8.80 9.11 0.10
C MET A 56 -7.40 9.40 -0.44
N TYR A 57 -7.18 10.66 -0.81
CA TYR A 57 -5.86 11.08 -1.26
C TYR A 57 -4.87 11.08 -0.11
N ASP A 58 -3.81 10.33 -0.28
CA ASP A 58 -2.61 10.40 0.54
C ASP A 58 -1.51 10.95 -0.37
N LYS A 59 -1.03 12.15 -0.08
CA LYS A 59 -0.05 12.82 -0.94
C LYS A 59 1.21 12.00 -1.13
N THR A 60 1.69 11.35 -0.08
CA THR A 60 2.89 10.53 -0.16
C THR A 60 2.67 9.32 -1.05
N VAL A 61 1.56 8.61 -0.86
CA VAL A 61 1.21 7.46 -1.69
C VAL A 61 1.01 7.89 -3.14
N MET A 62 0.35 9.01 -3.37
CA MET A 62 0.14 9.53 -4.72
C MET A 62 1.47 9.83 -5.42
N ASN A 63 2.42 10.43 -4.72
CA ASN A 63 3.74 10.73 -5.27
C ASN A 63 4.49 9.44 -5.62
N VAL A 64 4.42 8.44 -4.75
CA VAL A 64 5.02 7.13 -4.98
C VAL A 64 4.40 6.45 -6.21
N GLU A 65 3.08 6.46 -6.30
CA GLU A 65 2.38 5.89 -7.45
C GLU A 65 2.80 6.55 -8.75
N ASN A 66 2.81 7.88 -8.77
CA ASN A 66 3.19 8.63 -9.98
C ASN A 66 4.62 8.33 -10.40
N TYR A 67 5.53 8.23 -9.43
CA TYR A 67 6.91 7.89 -9.71
C TYR A 67 7.02 6.52 -10.41
N PHE A 68 6.37 5.50 -9.86
CA PHE A 68 6.48 4.16 -10.42
C PHE A 68 5.68 3.98 -11.70
N LYS A 69 4.57 4.71 -11.88
CA LYS A 69 3.87 4.73 -13.17
C LYS A 69 4.78 5.22 -14.30
N LYS A 70 5.56 6.26 -14.04
CA LYS A 70 6.54 6.76 -15.01
C LYS A 70 7.60 5.72 -15.35
N LYS A 71 7.92 4.83 -14.42
CA LYS A 71 8.86 3.73 -14.61
C LYS A 71 8.20 2.49 -15.21
N LYS A 72 6.94 2.57 -15.64
CA LYS A 72 6.18 1.50 -16.30
C LYS A 72 5.76 0.35 -15.38
N PHE A 73 5.77 0.54 -14.07
CA PHE A 73 5.17 -0.40 -13.14
C PHE A 73 3.65 -0.21 -13.12
N ASN A 74 2.91 -1.29 -12.99
CA ASN A 74 1.45 -1.26 -13.01
C ASN A 74 0.81 -1.99 -11.81
N LYS A 75 1.60 -2.37 -10.83
CA LYS A 75 1.13 -2.88 -9.55
C LYS A 75 2.07 -2.38 -8.47
N ILE A 76 1.50 -1.65 -7.50
CA ILE A 76 2.27 -1.09 -6.40
C ILE A 76 1.78 -1.74 -5.12
N ILE A 77 2.69 -2.41 -4.43
CA ILE A 77 2.42 -3.06 -3.14
C ILE A 77 3.09 -2.22 -2.07
N ILE A 78 2.30 -1.57 -1.24
CA ILE A 78 2.80 -0.68 -0.20
C ILE A 78 2.74 -1.39 1.14
N LEU A 79 3.90 -1.56 1.75
CA LEU A 79 4.08 -2.10 3.08
C LEU A 79 4.54 -0.96 3.99
N ASN A 80 4.48 -1.16 5.30
CA ASN A 80 4.94 -0.17 6.26
C ASN A 80 5.76 -0.85 7.34
N LEU A 81 6.79 -0.19 7.84
CA LEU A 81 7.58 -0.70 8.97
C LEU A 81 6.69 -0.89 10.20
N PHE A 82 5.74 0.02 10.40
CA PHE A 82 4.73 -0.07 11.45
C PHE A 82 3.36 0.01 10.81
N ALA A 83 2.45 -0.87 11.22
CA ALA A 83 1.14 -0.97 10.59
C ALA A 83 0.13 0.04 11.12
N ILE A 84 0.35 0.60 12.31
CA ILE A 84 -0.61 1.51 12.93
C ILE A 84 -0.81 2.77 12.08
N LYS A 85 -2.07 3.10 11.79
CA LYS A 85 -2.44 4.28 10.99
C LYS A 85 -2.45 5.52 11.88
N GLY A 86 -1.90 6.62 11.38
CA GLY A 86 -1.91 7.87 12.11
C GLY A 86 -1.45 9.04 11.25
N LYS A 87 -1.78 10.26 11.69
CA LYS A 87 -1.47 11.48 10.95
C LYS A 87 0.03 11.75 10.85
N ASN A 88 0.79 11.27 11.83
CA ASN A 88 2.23 11.43 11.84
C ASN A 88 2.90 10.23 12.51
N SER A 89 4.22 10.20 12.44
CA SER A 89 4.99 9.05 12.92
C SER A 89 4.94 8.85 14.45
N SER A 90 4.51 9.85 15.21
CA SER A 90 4.43 9.71 16.66
C SER A 90 3.43 8.66 17.12
N ILE A 91 2.45 8.32 16.28
CA ILE A 91 1.47 7.29 16.61
C ILE A 91 2.12 5.91 16.83
N VAL A 92 3.31 5.69 16.27
CA VAL A 92 4.02 4.42 16.39
C VAL A 92 4.26 4.02 17.83
N SER A 93 4.44 5.00 18.74
CA SER A 93 4.63 4.71 20.15
C SER A 93 3.41 4.06 20.81
N LYS A 94 2.23 4.18 20.21
CA LYS A 94 0.99 3.56 20.69
C LYS A 94 0.73 2.17 20.10
N ALA A 95 1.56 1.73 19.17
CA ALA A 95 1.33 0.47 18.45
C ALA A 95 1.31 -0.72 19.40
N ASN A 96 0.30 -1.57 19.24
CA ASN A 96 0.20 -2.81 19.99
C ASN A 96 1.05 -3.88 19.31
N GLN A 97 1.97 -4.49 20.05
CA GLN A 97 2.91 -5.47 19.51
C GLN A 97 2.22 -6.67 18.85
N LYS A 98 1.07 -7.06 19.37
CA LYS A 98 0.29 -8.16 18.79
C LYS A 98 -0.03 -7.92 17.30
N TYR A 99 -0.48 -6.72 16.98
CA TYR A 99 -0.82 -6.34 15.62
C TYR A 99 0.44 -6.08 14.79
N GLU A 100 1.48 -5.52 15.39
CA GLU A 100 2.74 -5.27 14.69
C GLU A 100 3.50 -6.55 14.38
N ASN A 101 3.35 -7.60 15.20
CA ASN A 101 3.92 -8.91 14.89
C ASN A 101 3.30 -9.48 13.61
N LYS A 102 2.00 -9.29 13.41
CA LYS A 102 1.33 -9.70 12.18
C LYS A 102 1.85 -8.93 10.98
N ASN A 103 2.17 -7.65 11.18
CA ASN A 103 2.77 -6.83 10.14
C ASN A 103 4.12 -7.40 9.68
N LYS A 104 4.94 -7.86 10.61
CA LYS A 104 6.24 -8.47 10.28
C LYS A 104 6.08 -9.70 9.40
N GLU A 105 5.05 -10.50 9.65
CA GLU A 105 4.74 -11.66 8.81
C GLU A 105 4.41 -11.23 7.37
N TYR A 106 3.58 -10.21 7.21
CA TYR A 106 3.22 -9.70 5.89
C TYR A 106 4.43 -9.16 5.15
N ILE A 107 5.26 -8.36 5.83
CA ILE A 107 6.48 -7.81 5.23
C ILE A 107 7.38 -8.95 4.74
N GLY A 108 7.61 -9.96 5.57
CA GLY A 108 8.45 -11.09 5.21
C GLY A 108 7.93 -11.84 3.98
N ASN A 109 6.63 -12.07 3.93
CA ASN A 109 6.01 -12.80 2.82
C ASN A 109 6.12 -12.04 1.50
N TYR A 110 5.84 -10.74 1.50
CA TYR A 110 5.89 -9.95 0.26
C TYR A 110 7.31 -9.72 -0.23
N ILE A 111 8.27 -9.52 0.66
CA ILE A 111 9.67 -9.37 0.28
C ILE A 111 10.19 -10.67 -0.32
N LYS A 112 9.85 -11.81 0.26
CA LYS A 112 10.24 -13.11 -0.25
C LYS A 112 9.68 -13.35 -1.66
N GLU A 113 8.41 -13.04 -1.89
CA GLU A 113 7.80 -13.16 -3.21
C GLU A 113 8.49 -12.25 -4.24
N SER A 114 8.81 -11.02 -3.84
CA SER A 114 9.50 -10.06 -4.70
C SER A 114 10.88 -10.59 -5.12
N ASP A 115 11.63 -11.15 -4.19
CA ASP A 115 12.95 -11.76 -4.48
C ASP A 115 12.80 -12.91 -5.47
N ASP A 116 11.82 -13.78 -5.26
CA ASP A 116 11.58 -14.92 -6.14
C ASP A 116 11.18 -14.45 -7.55
N THR A 117 10.43 -13.38 -7.64
CA THR A 117 9.97 -12.82 -8.91
C THR A 117 11.10 -12.14 -9.69
N GLN A 118 12.07 -11.57 -9.00
CA GLN A 118 13.20 -10.86 -9.62
C GLN A 118 14.30 -11.80 -10.12
N ARG A 119 14.24 -13.05 -9.77
CA ARG A 119 15.18 -14.06 -10.22
C ARG A 119 14.74 -14.67 -11.54
#